data_366fd31e6dfe66b0a05c87a60dad5cc9
#
_entry.id   366fd31e6dfe66b0a05c87a60dad5cc9
#
_cell.length_a   1.000
_cell.length_b   1.000
_cell.length_c   1.000
_cell.angle_alpha   90.00
_cell.angle_beta   90.00
_cell.angle_gamma   90.00
#
_symmetry.space_group_name_H-M   'P 1'
#
loop_
_entity.id
_entity.type
_entity.pdbx_description
1 polymer ?
#
loop_
_entity_poly.entity_id
_entity_poly.type
_entity_poly.pdbx_seq_one_letter_code
_entity_poly.pdbx_strand_id
1 'polypeptide(L)'
;MEQIAQGIQHWKAVHPNLGIVVSSYWLPDLGLLLDPIAVPDEVEDVECILLTCRHHVRDSLEAAERFDATIQAPRTGMHDYPDDTPIQPYNFGDSLVGGAVRTHEVGGLSPDETALYIPSVNALSIADGAIRYGDELAFVPDQYMDDPAQDKADLKRGFAELADQLDFDVLLLAHGKPYPSGGRDALRRFAES
;
A
#
# COMPACT_ATOMS: atom_id res chain seq x y z
N MET A 1 8.08 -9.77 13.14
CA MET A 1 7.24 -8.55 13.10
C MET A 1 7.85 -7.51 13.99
N GLU A 2 7.77 -6.21 13.66
CA GLU A 2 8.32 -5.09 14.46
C GLU A 2 7.32 -3.91 14.47
N GLN A 3 7.21 -3.22 15.59
CA GLN A 3 6.45 -1.98 15.67
C GLN A 3 7.31 -0.84 15.10
N ILE A 4 6.89 -0.22 13.99
CA ILE A 4 7.62 0.86 13.34
C ILE A 4 7.14 2.25 13.74
N ALA A 5 5.88 2.36 14.15
CA ALA A 5 5.26 3.56 14.70
C ALA A 5 4.11 3.14 15.64
N GLN A 6 3.55 4.09 16.39
CA GLN A 6 2.42 3.78 17.26
C GLN A 6 1.24 3.23 16.43
N GLY A 7 0.72 2.06 16.82
CA GLY A 7 -0.40 1.40 16.15
C GLY A 7 -0.07 0.77 14.78
N ILE A 8 1.23 0.67 14.39
CA ILE A 8 1.63 0.08 13.12
C ILE A 8 2.69 -1.00 13.33
N GLN A 9 2.34 -2.23 13.02
CA GLN A 9 3.23 -3.38 12.97
C GLN A 9 3.65 -3.65 11.51
N HIS A 10 4.90 -4.01 11.31
CA HIS A 10 5.49 -4.27 10.00
C HIS A 10 6.25 -5.59 9.99
N TRP A 11 6.15 -6.31 8.89
CA TRP A 11 7.03 -7.44 8.60
C TRP A 11 7.38 -7.48 7.11
N LYS A 12 8.34 -8.31 6.79
CA LYS A 12 8.81 -8.55 5.43
C LYS A 12 8.83 -10.03 5.13
N ALA A 13 8.51 -10.38 3.90
CA ALA A 13 8.67 -11.72 3.38
C ALA A 13 9.22 -11.71 1.96
N VAL A 14 9.76 -12.84 1.53
CA VAL A 14 10.18 -13.02 0.13
C VAL A 14 8.96 -13.44 -0.68
N HIS A 15 8.63 -12.68 -1.72
CA HIS A 15 7.55 -13.03 -2.64
C HIS A 15 7.91 -14.35 -3.37
N PRO A 16 7.09 -15.42 -3.27
CA PRO A 16 7.48 -16.76 -3.73
C PRO A 16 7.78 -16.82 -5.24
N ASN A 17 7.06 -16.07 -6.05
CA ASN A 17 7.19 -16.10 -7.51
C ASN A 17 8.23 -15.09 -8.05
N LEU A 18 8.47 -13.99 -7.32
CA LEU A 18 9.34 -12.90 -7.78
C LEU A 18 10.72 -12.91 -7.13
N GLY A 19 10.90 -13.61 -5.99
CA GLY A 19 12.15 -13.66 -5.25
C GLY A 19 12.58 -12.33 -4.63
N ILE A 20 11.71 -11.32 -4.61
CA ILE A 20 11.98 -10.00 -4.02
C ILE A 20 11.37 -9.90 -2.62
N VAL A 21 11.97 -9.07 -1.78
CA VAL A 21 11.45 -8.80 -0.44
C VAL A 21 10.35 -7.76 -0.54
N VAL A 22 9.18 -8.07 0.02
CA VAL A 22 8.02 -7.17 0.08
C VAL A 22 7.62 -6.91 1.53
N SER A 23 6.93 -5.81 1.75
CA SER A 23 6.45 -5.37 3.06
C SER A 23 4.94 -5.59 3.19
N SER A 24 4.51 -5.87 4.41
CA SER A 24 3.11 -5.91 4.81
C SER A 24 2.95 -5.25 6.18
N TYR A 25 1.73 -4.80 6.48
CA TYR A 25 1.47 -4.05 7.69
C TYR A 25 0.20 -4.55 8.38
N TRP A 26 0.23 -4.51 9.71
CA TRP A 26 -0.94 -4.74 10.55
C TRP A 26 -1.17 -3.54 11.47
N LEU A 27 -2.40 -3.07 11.48
CA LEU A 27 -2.87 -1.98 12.33
C LEU A 27 -3.90 -2.58 13.31
N PRO A 28 -3.47 -3.05 14.47
CA PRO A 28 -4.32 -3.81 15.39
C PRO A 28 -5.55 -3.02 15.87
N ASP A 29 -5.39 -1.73 16.18
CA ASP A 29 -6.49 -0.88 16.63
C ASP A 29 -7.61 -0.67 15.58
N LEU A 30 -7.33 -1.02 14.32
CA LEU A 30 -8.27 -0.93 13.20
C LEU A 30 -8.70 -2.31 12.67
N GLY A 31 -8.18 -3.41 13.22
CA GLY A 31 -8.39 -4.74 12.67
C GLY A 31 -7.97 -4.85 11.19
N LEU A 32 -6.91 -4.14 10.79
CA LEU A 32 -6.57 -3.91 9.39
C LEU A 32 -5.23 -4.53 8.99
N LEU A 33 -5.24 -5.30 7.89
CA LEU A 33 -4.03 -5.72 7.16
C LEU A 33 -3.88 -4.94 5.85
N LEU A 34 -2.64 -4.57 5.51
CA LEU A 34 -2.29 -3.98 4.22
C LEU A 34 -1.35 -4.91 3.45
N ASP A 35 -1.75 -5.29 2.22
CA ASP A 35 -0.98 -6.11 1.28
C ASP A 35 -0.31 -7.35 1.92
N PRO A 36 -1.06 -8.22 2.62
CA PRO A 36 -0.46 -9.26 3.45
C PRO A 36 0.22 -10.37 2.64
N ILE A 37 1.39 -10.78 3.12
CA ILE A 37 2.12 -11.97 2.68
C ILE A 37 2.76 -12.64 3.90
N ALA A 38 2.76 -13.98 3.96
CA ALA A 38 3.35 -14.77 5.05
C ALA A 38 2.96 -14.21 6.43
N VAL A 39 1.63 -14.09 6.66
CA VAL A 39 1.08 -13.44 7.85
C VAL A 39 1.54 -14.13 9.12
N PRO A 40 2.24 -13.42 10.03
CA PRO A 40 2.74 -13.99 11.28
C PRO A 40 1.64 -14.56 12.18
N ASP A 41 1.99 -15.56 13.00
CA ASP A 41 1.04 -16.20 13.92
C ASP A 41 0.52 -15.23 15.01
N GLU A 42 1.30 -14.22 15.33
CA GLU A 42 0.97 -13.18 16.32
C GLU A 42 -0.09 -12.19 15.86
N VAL A 43 -0.42 -12.18 14.55
CA VAL A 43 -1.50 -11.36 14.01
C VAL A 43 -2.84 -11.96 14.41
N GLU A 44 -3.70 -11.12 14.97
CA GLU A 44 -5.03 -11.49 15.48
C GLU A 44 -6.05 -10.37 15.23
N ASP A 45 -7.34 -10.66 15.42
CA ASP A 45 -8.44 -9.68 15.36
C ASP A 45 -8.47 -8.86 14.05
N VAL A 46 -8.27 -9.52 12.90
CA VAL A 46 -8.34 -8.88 11.58
C VAL A 46 -9.77 -8.90 11.06
N GLU A 47 -10.31 -7.73 10.74
CA GLU A 47 -11.66 -7.56 10.17
C GLU A 47 -11.61 -7.20 8.68
N CYS A 48 -10.53 -6.52 8.26
CA CYS A 48 -10.41 -6.01 6.89
C CYS A 48 -8.98 -6.17 6.36
N ILE A 49 -8.89 -6.49 5.08
CA ILE A 49 -7.66 -6.53 4.30
C ILE A 49 -7.80 -5.53 3.16
N LEU A 50 -6.90 -4.55 3.07
CA LEU A 50 -6.87 -3.59 1.98
C LEU A 50 -5.67 -3.85 1.08
N LEU A 51 -5.95 -3.92 -0.22
CA LEU A 51 -4.94 -4.03 -1.27
C LEU A 51 -4.70 -2.66 -1.89
N THR A 52 -3.44 -2.28 -2.05
CA THR A 52 -3.06 -1.00 -2.65
C THR A 52 -3.04 -1.03 -4.17
N CYS A 53 -2.94 -2.21 -4.77
CA CYS A 53 -3.11 -2.46 -6.20
C CYS A 53 -3.46 -3.94 -6.46
N ARG A 54 -3.86 -4.28 -7.70
CA ARG A 54 -4.23 -5.65 -8.10
C ARG A 54 -3.10 -6.67 -7.97
N HIS A 55 -1.85 -6.25 -8.05
CA HIS A 55 -0.68 -7.12 -7.94
C HIS A 55 -0.38 -7.56 -6.50
N HIS A 56 -1.03 -6.95 -5.50
CA HIS A 56 -0.79 -7.19 -4.08
C HIS A 56 -1.80 -8.15 -3.42
N VAL A 57 -2.50 -8.97 -4.20
CA VAL A 57 -3.37 -10.02 -3.65
C VAL A 57 -2.58 -10.96 -2.72
N ARG A 58 -1.39 -11.36 -3.11
CA ARG A 58 -0.46 -12.15 -2.30
C ARG A 58 -1.19 -13.27 -1.53
N ASP A 59 -1.08 -13.31 -0.19
CA ASP A 59 -1.73 -14.30 0.68
C ASP A 59 -3.05 -13.77 1.28
N SER A 60 -3.67 -12.75 0.65
CA SER A 60 -4.89 -12.12 1.19
C SER A 60 -6.08 -13.07 1.27
N LEU A 61 -6.22 -14.01 0.34
CA LEU A 61 -7.30 -15.00 0.38
C LEU A 61 -7.16 -15.94 1.57
N GLU A 62 -5.95 -16.44 1.82
CA GLU A 62 -5.64 -17.29 2.97
C GLU A 62 -5.83 -16.52 4.29
N ALA A 63 -5.37 -15.27 4.34
CA ALA A 63 -5.57 -14.41 5.50
C ALA A 63 -7.05 -14.13 5.76
N ALA A 64 -7.84 -13.87 4.73
CA ALA A 64 -9.27 -13.66 4.86
C ALA A 64 -10.00 -14.90 5.38
N GLU A 65 -9.64 -16.10 4.91
CA GLU A 65 -10.17 -17.35 5.44
C GLU A 65 -9.79 -17.58 6.91
N ARG A 66 -8.52 -17.30 7.26
CA ARG A 66 -8.01 -17.45 8.64
C ARG A 66 -8.75 -16.58 9.65
N PHE A 67 -9.12 -15.35 9.28
CA PHE A 67 -9.67 -14.35 10.20
C PHE A 67 -11.17 -14.08 10.00
N ASP A 68 -11.81 -14.69 9.01
CA ASP A 68 -13.18 -14.34 8.55
C ASP A 68 -13.27 -12.85 8.14
N ALA A 69 -12.19 -12.33 7.53
CA ALA A 69 -12.02 -10.93 7.19
C ALA A 69 -12.48 -10.61 5.76
N THR A 70 -12.91 -9.36 5.53
CA THR A 70 -13.24 -8.87 4.18
C THR A 70 -11.99 -8.42 3.44
N ILE A 71 -11.91 -8.67 2.12
CA ILE A 71 -10.86 -8.13 1.26
C ILE A 71 -11.44 -7.00 0.41
N GLN A 72 -10.73 -5.88 0.33
CA GLN A 72 -11.11 -4.77 -0.54
C GLN A 72 -9.92 -4.35 -1.42
N ALA A 73 -10.20 -4.08 -2.71
CA ALA A 73 -9.20 -3.69 -3.70
C ALA A 73 -9.70 -2.56 -4.61
N PRO A 74 -8.80 -1.84 -5.29
CA PRO A 74 -9.18 -0.79 -6.23
C PRO A 74 -10.09 -1.33 -7.33
N ARG A 75 -11.22 -0.66 -7.59
CA ARG A 75 -12.18 -1.06 -8.65
C ARG A 75 -11.54 -1.17 -10.02
N THR A 76 -10.61 -0.29 -10.31
CA THR A 76 -9.90 -0.24 -11.60
C THR A 76 -9.01 -1.46 -11.85
N GLY A 77 -8.63 -2.19 -10.80
CA GLY A 77 -7.86 -3.43 -10.87
C GLY A 77 -8.69 -4.73 -10.88
N MET A 78 -10.02 -4.64 -10.69
CA MET A 78 -10.86 -5.83 -10.50
C MET A 78 -10.90 -6.79 -11.70
N HIS A 79 -10.60 -6.30 -12.90
CA HIS A 79 -10.59 -7.11 -14.13
C HIS A 79 -9.50 -8.19 -14.16
N ASP A 80 -8.49 -8.10 -13.30
CA ASP A 80 -7.41 -9.07 -13.19
C ASP A 80 -7.75 -10.25 -12.24
N TYR A 81 -8.84 -10.12 -11.47
CA TYR A 81 -9.30 -11.19 -10.58
C TYR A 81 -10.36 -12.05 -11.26
N PRO A 82 -10.38 -13.37 -11.02
CA PRO A 82 -11.52 -14.22 -11.40
C PRO A 82 -12.84 -13.68 -10.83
N ASP A 83 -13.93 -13.82 -11.59
CA ASP A 83 -15.26 -13.28 -11.24
C ASP A 83 -15.82 -13.76 -9.88
N ASP A 84 -15.37 -14.93 -9.41
CA ASP A 84 -15.78 -15.55 -8.14
C ASP A 84 -14.82 -15.24 -6.96
N THR A 85 -13.81 -14.41 -7.17
CA THR A 85 -12.88 -14.03 -6.10
C THR A 85 -13.61 -13.14 -5.08
N PRO A 86 -13.54 -13.46 -3.76
CA PRO A 86 -14.28 -12.74 -2.72
C PRO A 86 -13.62 -11.40 -2.36
N ILE A 87 -13.38 -10.57 -3.36
CA ILE A 87 -12.78 -9.23 -3.22
C ILE A 87 -13.84 -8.17 -3.52
N GLN A 88 -14.02 -7.23 -2.60
CA GLN A 88 -14.95 -6.12 -2.75
C GLN A 88 -14.22 -4.91 -3.35
N PRO A 89 -14.79 -4.28 -4.41
CA PRO A 89 -14.15 -3.12 -5.00
C PRO A 89 -14.38 -1.84 -4.19
N TYR A 90 -13.34 -1.01 -4.06
CA TYR A 90 -13.46 0.39 -3.63
C TYR A 90 -13.07 1.34 -4.76
N ASN A 91 -13.49 2.61 -4.66
CA ASN A 91 -13.13 3.68 -5.59
C ASN A 91 -12.16 4.67 -4.94
N PHE A 92 -11.45 5.43 -5.75
CA PHE A 92 -10.70 6.59 -5.25
C PHE A 92 -11.65 7.61 -4.62
N GLY A 93 -11.26 8.16 -3.49
CA GLY A 93 -12.08 9.06 -2.67
C GLY A 93 -13.00 8.37 -1.66
N ASP A 94 -13.08 7.04 -1.67
CA ASP A 94 -13.88 6.31 -0.68
C ASP A 94 -13.24 6.38 0.73
N SER A 95 -14.12 6.29 1.73
CA SER A 95 -13.74 6.11 3.13
C SER A 95 -14.04 4.68 3.55
N LEU A 96 -13.00 3.95 3.92
CA LEU A 96 -13.03 2.53 4.27
C LEU A 96 -12.82 2.33 5.78
N VAL A 97 -13.01 1.10 6.26
CA VAL A 97 -12.77 0.71 7.66
C VAL A 97 -13.49 1.67 8.63
N GLY A 98 -14.82 1.82 8.45
CA GLY A 98 -15.63 2.73 9.29
C GLY A 98 -15.24 4.22 9.18
N GLY A 99 -14.53 4.62 8.11
CA GLY A 99 -14.07 6.00 7.89
C GLY A 99 -12.62 6.25 8.34
N ALA A 100 -11.92 5.22 8.86
CA ALA A 100 -10.55 5.34 9.34
C ALA A 100 -9.50 5.43 8.23
N VAL A 101 -9.81 4.94 7.02
CA VAL A 101 -8.92 4.94 5.86
C VAL A 101 -9.57 5.72 4.72
N ARG A 102 -8.81 6.59 4.06
CA ARG A 102 -9.22 7.31 2.84
C ARG A 102 -8.37 6.88 1.66
N THR A 103 -9.02 6.59 0.54
CA THR A 103 -8.35 6.15 -0.68
C THR A 103 -8.07 7.32 -1.61
N HIS A 104 -6.87 7.35 -2.18
CA HIS A 104 -6.45 8.38 -3.13
C HIS A 104 -5.84 7.73 -4.37
N GLU A 105 -6.13 8.30 -5.54
CA GLU A 105 -5.46 7.95 -6.78
C GLU A 105 -4.01 8.45 -6.74
N VAL A 106 -3.07 7.60 -7.18
CA VAL A 106 -1.67 8.01 -7.38
C VAL A 106 -1.42 8.33 -8.85
N GLY A 107 -1.98 7.51 -9.75
CA GLY A 107 -1.74 7.58 -11.19
C GLY A 107 -0.38 7.01 -11.58
N GLY A 108 -0.05 7.09 -12.85
CA GLY A 108 1.24 6.69 -13.42
C GLY A 108 1.35 5.20 -13.68
N LEU A 109 1.98 4.44 -12.80
CA LEU A 109 2.42 3.06 -13.05
C LEU A 109 1.30 2.10 -13.46
N SER A 110 0.15 2.19 -12.84
CA SER A 110 -1.03 1.41 -13.20
C SER A 110 -2.32 2.17 -12.83
N PRO A 111 -3.46 1.88 -13.52
CA PRO A 111 -4.71 2.59 -13.28
C PRO A 111 -5.35 2.32 -11.90
N ASP A 112 -4.82 1.35 -11.17
CA ASP A 112 -5.29 0.96 -9.84
C ASP A 112 -4.29 1.28 -8.71
N GLU A 113 -3.22 2.01 -9.03
CA GLU A 113 -2.24 2.49 -8.06
C GLU A 113 -2.90 3.39 -7.01
N THR A 114 -2.98 2.92 -5.77
CA THR A 114 -3.73 3.57 -4.71
C THR A 114 -2.84 3.97 -3.54
N ALA A 115 -3.04 5.18 -3.04
CA ALA A 115 -2.55 5.59 -1.73
C ALA A 115 -3.67 5.48 -0.69
N LEU A 116 -3.36 4.88 0.47
CA LEU A 116 -4.26 4.72 1.60
C LEU A 116 -3.82 5.66 2.72
N TYR A 117 -4.60 6.70 2.98
CA TYR A 117 -4.34 7.66 4.06
C TYR A 117 -5.05 7.23 5.34
N ILE A 118 -4.30 7.13 6.44
CA ILE A 118 -4.75 6.62 7.74
C ILE A 118 -4.48 7.68 8.82
N PRO A 119 -5.37 8.66 9.00
CA PRO A 119 -5.12 9.81 9.88
C PRO A 119 -4.84 9.44 11.34
N SER A 120 -5.50 8.41 11.87
CA SER A 120 -5.39 8.01 13.28
C SER A 120 -3.98 7.60 13.69
N VAL A 121 -3.17 7.13 12.75
CA VAL A 121 -1.77 6.74 12.96
C VAL A 121 -0.79 7.62 12.15
N ASN A 122 -1.29 8.73 11.61
CA ASN A 122 -0.49 9.72 10.87
C ASN A 122 0.30 9.10 9.70
N ALA A 123 -0.33 8.16 8.96
CA ALA A 123 0.32 7.36 7.94
C ALA A 123 -0.30 7.49 6.55
N LEU A 124 0.55 7.37 5.52
CA LEU A 124 0.18 7.13 4.15
C LEU A 124 0.83 5.83 3.68
N SER A 125 0.05 4.91 3.10
CA SER A 125 0.55 3.72 2.43
C SER A 125 0.45 3.92 0.92
N ILE A 126 1.51 3.59 0.18
CA ILE A 126 1.56 3.61 -1.28
C ILE A 126 1.98 2.25 -1.81
N ALA A 127 1.52 1.93 -3.03
CA ALA A 127 1.83 0.66 -3.70
C ALA A 127 3.21 0.69 -4.39
N ASP A 128 3.26 0.42 -5.70
CA ASP A 128 4.50 0.19 -6.45
C ASP A 128 5.13 1.46 -7.02
N GLY A 129 4.42 2.58 -7.04
CA GLY A 129 4.89 3.83 -7.63
C GLY A 129 6.19 4.38 -7.04
N ALA A 130 6.53 4.00 -5.79
CA ALA A 130 7.83 4.28 -5.20
C ALA A 130 8.30 3.13 -4.30
N ILE A 131 9.60 2.83 -4.37
CA ILE A 131 10.29 1.76 -3.63
C ILE A 131 11.46 2.34 -2.84
N ARG A 132 11.94 1.60 -1.79
CA ARG A 132 13.07 2.04 -0.97
C ARG A 132 13.95 0.88 -0.55
N TYR A 133 14.93 0.52 -1.36
CA TYR A 133 15.93 -0.48 -1.01
C TYR A 133 17.22 0.08 -0.39
N GLY A 134 17.42 1.39 -0.51
CA GLY A 134 18.50 2.15 0.11
C GLY A 134 17.98 3.14 1.14
N ASP A 135 18.57 4.33 1.13
CA ASP A 135 18.19 5.41 2.06
C ASP A 135 17.13 6.34 1.47
N GLU A 136 16.99 6.38 0.14
CA GLU A 136 16.07 7.24 -0.57
C GLU A 136 15.02 6.47 -1.36
N LEU A 137 13.93 7.16 -1.72
CA LEU A 137 12.92 6.64 -2.62
C LEU A 137 13.47 6.56 -4.04
N ALA A 138 13.01 5.56 -4.78
CA ALA A 138 13.30 5.35 -6.18
C ALA A 138 12.03 4.86 -6.90
N PHE A 139 11.98 5.01 -8.22
CA PHE A 139 10.99 4.33 -9.04
C PHE A 139 11.32 2.84 -9.18
N VAL A 140 10.30 2.04 -9.47
CA VAL A 140 10.54 0.68 -9.98
C VAL A 140 11.34 0.75 -11.28
N PRO A 141 12.07 -0.33 -11.65
CA PRO A 141 12.81 -0.37 -12.93
C PRO A 141 11.92 -0.11 -14.13
N ASP A 142 12.44 0.62 -15.12
CA ASP A 142 11.73 1.05 -16.34
C ASP A 142 11.05 -0.09 -17.12
N GLN A 143 11.56 -1.31 -16.99
CA GLN A 143 10.96 -2.51 -17.61
C GLN A 143 9.56 -2.87 -17.09
N TYR A 144 9.11 -2.27 -15.98
CA TYR A 144 7.78 -2.44 -15.38
C TYR A 144 6.84 -1.28 -15.71
N MET A 145 7.26 -0.37 -16.58
CA MET A 145 6.53 0.82 -17.02
C MET A 145 6.18 0.71 -18.49
N ASP A 146 4.99 1.14 -18.88
CA ASP A 146 4.57 1.18 -20.27
C ASP A 146 5.23 2.34 -21.03
N ASP A 147 5.25 3.51 -20.43
CA ASP A 147 6.00 4.70 -20.87
C ASP A 147 6.78 5.29 -19.70
N PRO A 148 8.05 4.88 -19.49
CA PRO A 148 8.83 5.28 -18.32
C PRO A 148 8.95 6.80 -18.12
N ALA A 149 8.95 7.57 -19.17
CA ALA A 149 9.04 9.03 -19.08
C ALA A 149 7.71 9.64 -18.60
N GLN A 150 6.60 9.20 -19.16
CA GLN A 150 5.27 9.67 -18.80
C GLN A 150 4.86 9.14 -17.42
N ASP A 151 5.06 7.84 -17.16
CA ASP A 151 4.68 7.20 -15.90
C ASP A 151 5.39 7.85 -14.71
N LYS A 152 6.70 8.12 -14.83
CA LYS A 152 7.45 8.83 -13.79
C LYS A 152 6.97 10.27 -13.59
N ALA A 153 6.59 10.96 -14.67
CA ALA A 153 6.06 12.31 -14.57
C ALA A 153 4.70 12.33 -13.88
N ASP A 154 3.84 11.35 -14.18
CA ASP A 154 2.52 11.21 -13.57
C ASP A 154 2.62 10.80 -12.09
N LEU A 155 3.50 9.85 -11.75
CA LEU A 155 3.79 9.47 -10.37
C LEU A 155 4.31 10.66 -9.54
N LYS A 156 5.26 11.44 -10.07
CA LYS A 156 5.77 12.64 -9.41
C LYS A 156 4.65 13.64 -9.11
N ARG A 157 3.77 13.88 -10.09
CA ARG A 157 2.63 14.78 -9.91
C ARG A 157 1.69 14.26 -8.80
N GLY A 158 1.30 12.98 -8.86
CA GLY A 158 0.45 12.37 -7.85
C GLY A 158 1.06 12.43 -6.45
N PHE A 159 2.35 12.12 -6.32
CA PHE A 159 3.05 12.18 -5.03
C PHE A 159 3.19 13.61 -4.48
N ALA A 160 3.43 14.60 -5.35
CA ALA A 160 3.45 16.00 -4.94
C ALA A 160 2.08 16.43 -4.41
N GLU A 161 0.99 16.09 -5.12
CA GLU A 161 -0.37 16.40 -4.70
C GLU A 161 -0.72 15.75 -3.35
N LEU A 162 -0.37 14.47 -3.15
CA LEU A 162 -0.57 13.77 -1.88
C LEU A 162 0.21 14.43 -0.74
N ALA A 163 1.48 14.78 -0.97
CA ALA A 163 2.32 15.44 0.03
C ALA A 163 1.86 16.86 0.36
N ASP A 164 1.17 17.54 -0.56
CA ASP A 164 0.61 18.88 -0.31
C ASP A 164 -0.75 18.85 0.40
N GLN A 165 -1.59 17.90 0.04
CA GLN A 165 -2.97 17.83 0.53
C GLN A 165 -3.12 17.07 1.84
N LEU A 166 -2.25 16.10 2.14
CA LEU A 166 -2.37 15.22 3.28
C LEU A 166 -1.33 15.53 4.35
N ASP A 167 -1.75 15.41 5.61
CA ASP A 167 -0.86 15.54 6.76
C ASP A 167 -0.52 14.15 7.29
N PHE A 168 0.70 13.68 6.99
CA PHE A 168 1.23 12.39 7.45
C PHE A 168 2.72 12.50 7.74
N ASP A 169 3.21 11.66 8.64
CA ASP A 169 4.64 11.58 8.97
C ASP A 169 5.21 10.19 8.66
N VAL A 170 4.37 9.17 8.77
CA VAL A 170 4.73 7.77 8.45
C VAL A 170 4.42 7.48 6.98
N LEU A 171 5.39 6.93 6.24
CA LEU A 171 5.18 6.46 4.87
C LEU A 171 5.42 4.94 4.79
N LEU A 172 4.35 4.21 4.48
CA LEU A 172 4.35 2.77 4.32
C LEU A 172 4.55 2.42 2.85
N LEU A 173 5.49 1.52 2.57
CA LEU A 173 5.90 1.13 1.23
C LEU A 173 5.65 -0.36 1.02
N ALA A 174 5.11 -0.76 -0.12
CA ALA A 174 4.98 -2.17 -0.49
C ALA A 174 6.34 -2.84 -0.72
N HIS A 175 7.36 -2.04 -1.10
CA HIS A 175 8.71 -2.50 -1.41
C HIS A 175 9.77 -1.68 -0.67
N GLY A 176 10.57 -2.39 0.16
CA GLY A 176 11.69 -1.81 0.89
C GLY A 176 11.35 -1.36 2.30
N LYS A 177 12.09 -0.38 2.83
CA LYS A 177 11.94 0.07 4.21
C LYS A 177 10.92 1.21 4.31
N PRO A 178 9.91 1.14 5.20
CA PRO A 178 9.04 2.27 5.47
C PRO A 178 9.80 3.44 6.10
N TYR A 179 9.19 4.62 6.09
CA TYR A 179 9.63 5.76 6.88
C TYR A 179 8.77 5.83 8.15
N PRO A 180 9.30 5.55 9.33
CA PRO A 180 8.56 5.68 10.59
C PRO A 180 8.34 7.14 11.00
N SER A 181 9.05 8.06 10.35
CA SER A 181 8.89 9.52 10.45
C SER A 181 9.54 10.21 9.25
N GLY A 182 9.14 11.45 8.97
CA GLY A 182 9.66 12.26 7.85
C GLY A 182 9.22 11.73 6.48
N GLY A 183 8.21 10.87 6.42
CA GLY A 183 7.73 10.25 5.19
C GLY A 183 7.16 11.25 4.19
N ARG A 184 6.42 12.24 4.69
CA ARG A 184 5.86 13.31 3.85
C ARG A 184 6.95 14.12 3.14
N ASP A 185 7.96 14.52 3.88
CA ASP A 185 9.09 15.29 3.32
C ASP A 185 9.92 14.44 2.35
N ALA A 186 10.07 13.14 2.64
CA ALA A 186 10.75 12.22 1.73
C ALA A 186 9.98 12.08 0.41
N LEU A 187 8.65 11.92 0.47
CA LEU A 187 7.80 11.82 -0.71
C LEU A 187 7.81 13.10 -1.53
N ARG A 188 7.74 14.28 -0.87
CA ARG A 188 7.85 15.59 -1.53
C ARG A 188 9.17 15.75 -2.26
N ARG A 189 10.31 15.49 -1.61
CA ARG A 189 11.63 15.57 -2.26
C ARG A 189 11.74 14.62 -3.46
N PHE A 190 11.18 13.43 -3.34
CA PHE A 190 11.19 12.46 -4.43
C PHE A 190 10.36 12.94 -5.62
N ALA A 191 9.22 13.55 -5.39
CA ALA A 191 8.38 14.13 -6.44
C ALA A 191 9.04 15.32 -7.16
N GLU A 192 9.87 16.09 -6.45
CA GLU A 192 10.59 17.27 -6.98
C GLU A 192 11.94 16.92 -7.64
N SER A 193 12.41 15.67 -7.56
CA SER A 193 13.76 15.24 -7.98
C SER A 193 13.98 15.20 -9.51
#